data_5dfa1b10f276df88cd292c71505d88bc
#
_entry.id   5dfa1b10f276df88cd292c71505d88bc
#
_cell.length_a   1.000
_cell.length_b   1.000
_cell.length_c   1.000
_cell.angle_alpha   90.00
_cell.angle_beta   90.00
_cell.angle_gamma   90.00
#
_symmetry.space_group_name_H-M   'P 1'
#
loop_
_entity.id
_entity.type
_entity.pdbx_description
1 polymer ?
#
loop_
_entity_poly.entity_id
_entity_poly.type
_entity_poly.pdbx_seq_one_letter_code
_entity_poly.pdbx_strand_id
1 'polypeptide(L)'
;MNDLKGKRLLVLAGVNPIAADVVQFAKRMGVYTIVTGNLDVTLTPAKRFADQIETVSTADLDALEALAKEVKADGIMTGSSEFSIEMTMALCKRLNKPFYCTKEQWDICSNKNNFKELCRTHHVPVVHEFHVEETDEGIDCSSLIYPVIVKPVDGSGGGGISVCNDEEAFLAAYERAKSYSPTGSVIIETYVISDEIGISYAIQNGKGYLTAMHDRYLRESDGNFMKLPLAYIYPSKHLQFYQETQNQKVVEMFESIG
;
A
#
# COMPACT_ATOMS: atom_id res chain seq x y z
N MET A 1 20.17 4.65 21.01
CA MET A 1 19.04 5.38 20.37
C MET A 1 19.45 6.82 20.22
N ASN A 2 19.42 7.39 19.02
CA ASN A 2 19.64 8.82 18.86
C ASN A 2 18.55 9.56 19.65
N ASP A 3 18.96 10.58 20.41
CA ASP A 3 18.01 11.41 21.16
C ASP A 3 17.18 12.23 20.16
N LEU A 4 15.89 11.91 20.04
CA LEU A 4 14.93 12.62 19.18
C LEU A 4 14.27 13.80 19.91
N LYS A 5 14.55 13.98 21.21
CA LYS A 5 13.95 15.03 22.02
C LYS A 5 14.26 16.42 21.43
N GLY A 6 13.20 17.20 21.25
CA GLY A 6 13.27 18.55 20.69
C GLY A 6 13.41 18.61 19.15
N LYS A 7 13.52 17.48 18.47
CA LYS A 7 13.44 17.44 17.00
C LYS A 7 12.04 17.80 16.51
N ARG A 8 11.95 18.29 15.28
CA ARG A 8 10.70 18.75 14.65
C ARG A 8 10.33 17.80 13.50
N LEU A 9 9.15 17.19 13.60
CA LEU A 9 8.63 16.25 12.60
C LEU A 9 7.46 16.88 11.85
N LEU A 10 7.58 17.02 10.54
CA LEU A 10 6.47 17.36 9.64
C LEU A 10 5.77 16.09 9.21
N VAL A 11 4.46 16.01 9.43
CA VAL A 11 3.63 14.85 9.06
C VAL A 11 2.61 15.27 8.00
N LEU A 12 2.70 14.66 6.82
CA LEU A 12 1.71 14.81 5.77
C LEU A 12 0.53 13.89 6.10
N ALA A 13 -0.65 14.46 6.36
CA ALA A 13 -1.79 13.71 6.83
C ALA A 13 -3.07 14.01 6.04
N GLY A 14 -3.87 12.95 5.86
CA GLY A 14 -5.23 12.98 5.34
C GLY A 14 -6.18 12.29 6.33
N VAL A 15 -7.19 11.62 5.80
CA VAL A 15 -8.22 10.91 6.59
C VAL A 15 -7.70 9.63 7.28
N ASN A 16 -6.55 9.10 6.84
CA ASN A 16 -5.99 7.85 7.35
C ASN A 16 -5.54 8.00 8.81
N PRO A 17 -6.01 7.14 9.75
CA PRO A 17 -5.69 7.26 11.17
C PRO A 17 -4.23 6.91 11.52
N ILE A 18 -3.51 6.16 10.68
CA ILE A 18 -2.11 5.75 10.95
C ILE A 18 -1.18 6.95 11.15
N ALA A 19 -1.43 8.06 10.44
CA ALA A 19 -0.69 9.29 10.67
C ALA A 19 -0.87 9.82 12.10
N ALA A 20 -2.00 9.57 12.75
CA ALA A 20 -2.22 9.93 14.16
C ALA A 20 -1.36 9.09 15.11
N ASP A 21 -1.16 7.81 14.80
CA ASP A 21 -0.27 6.94 15.60
C ASP A 21 1.18 7.40 15.49
N VAL A 22 1.62 7.78 14.27
CA VAL A 22 2.95 8.39 14.04
C VAL A 22 3.13 9.63 14.92
N VAL A 23 2.16 10.55 14.93
CA VAL A 23 2.20 11.78 15.73
C VAL A 23 2.28 11.46 17.23
N GLN A 24 1.39 10.58 17.72
CA GLN A 24 1.36 10.22 19.14
C GLN A 24 2.66 9.53 19.59
N PHE A 25 3.21 8.65 18.74
CA PHE A 25 4.49 8.00 19.05
C PHE A 25 5.63 8.99 19.08
N ALA A 26 5.72 9.88 18.09
CA ALA A 26 6.74 10.94 18.05
C ALA A 26 6.69 11.82 19.29
N LYS A 27 5.49 12.21 19.75
CA LYS A 27 5.32 13.01 20.98
C LYS A 27 5.83 12.26 22.24
N ARG A 28 5.57 10.95 22.34
CA ARG A 28 6.11 10.15 23.45
C ARG A 28 7.64 10.13 23.48
N MET A 29 8.27 10.32 22.32
CA MET A 29 9.73 10.45 22.21
C MET A 29 10.25 11.88 22.39
N GLY A 30 9.38 12.83 22.73
CA GLY A 30 9.75 14.24 22.93
C GLY A 30 9.97 15.03 21.63
N VAL A 31 9.44 14.54 20.51
CA VAL A 31 9.49 15.22 19.21
C VAL A 31 8.35 16.22 19.11
N TYR A 32 8.65 17.42 18.62
CA TYR A 32 7.64 18.44 18.29
C TYR A 32 7.01 18.10 16.94
N THR A 33 5.69 17.96 16.90
CA THR A 33 4.96 17.45 15.74
C THR A 33 4.17 18.56 15.03
N ILE A 34 4.39 18.68 13.73
CA ILE A 34 3.68 19.60 12.82
C ILE A 34 2.89 18.74 11.83
N VAL A 35 1.58 18.90 11.79
CA VAL A 35 0.73 18.14 10.88
C VAL A 35 0.12 19.05 9.82
N THR A 36 0.31 18.72 8.55
CA THR A 36 -0.24 19.46 7.43
C THR A 36 -1.19 18.64 6.57
N GLY A 37 -2.12 19.32 5.91
CA GLY A 37 -3.12 18.80 4.99
C GLY A 37 -4.27 19.78 4.87
N ASN A 38 -4.91 19.83 3.71
CA ASN A 38 -5.99 20.78 3.40
C ASN A 38 -7.35 20.42 4.03
N LEU A 39 -7.49 19.23 4.60
CA LEU A 39 -8.73 18.79 5.24
C LEU A 39 -8.85 19.34 6.66
N ASP A 40 -10.09 19.52 7.10
CA ASP A 40 -10.43 19.94 8.46
C ASP A 40 -9.94 18.94 9.53
N VAL A 41 -9.75 19.46 10.76
CA VAL A 41 -9.32 18.66 11.91
C VAL A 41 -10.27 17.50 12.24
N THR A 42 -11.56 17.65 11.94
CA THR A 42 -12.56 16.60 12.17
C THR A 42 -12.37 15.40 11.25
N LEU A 43 -11.83 15.65 10.04
CA LEU A 43 -11.56 14.64 9.01
C LEU A 43 -10.09 14.14 9.02
N THR A 44 -9.22 14.81 9.79
CA THR A 44 -7.78 14.48 9.85
C THR A 44 -7.40 14.08 11.28
N PRO A 45 -7.48 12.80 11.65
CA PRO A 45 -7.22 12.35 13.03
C PRO A 45 -5.88 12.80 13.58
N ALA A 46 -4.82 12.86 12.77
CA ALA A 46 -3.47 13.26 13.15
C ALA A 46 -3.42 14.71 13.70
N LYS A 47 -4.23 15.62 13.15
CA LYS A 47 -4.28 17.03 13.59
C LYS A 47 -4.71 17.20 15.04
N ARG A 48 -5.53 16.26 15.55
CA ARG A 48 -6.02 16.30 16.94
C ARG A 48 -4.92 16.13 17.99
N PHE A 49 -3.80 15.55 17.62
CA PHE A 49 -2.69 15.23 18.51
C PHE A 49 -1.45 16.10 18.25
N ALA A 50 -1.45 16.89 17.16
CA ALA A 50 -0.31 17.71 16.75
C ALA A 50 -0.01 18.84 17.74
N ASP A 51 1.26 19.23 17.83
CA ASP A 51 1.67 20.45 18.55
C ASP A 51 1.42 21.70 17.69
N GLN A 52 1.49 21.55 16.35
CA GLN A 52 1.22 22.61 15.37
C GLN A 52 0.41 22.04 14.20
N ILE A 53 -0.57 22.80 13.75
CA ILE A 53 -1.43 22.42 12.61
C ILE A 53 -1.22 23.41 11.49
N GLU A 54 -1.01 22.86 10.29
CA GLU A 54 -0.90 23.59 9.03
C GLU A 54 -1.97 23.14 8.04
N THR A 55 -2.24 23.99 7.04
CA THR A 55 -3.31 23.75 6.06
C THR A 55 -2.79 23.55 4.64
N VAL A 56 -1.46 23.45 4.47
CA VAL A 56 -0.84 23.21 3.16
C VAL A 56 -1.30 21.86 2.63
N SER A 57 -1.77 21.84 1.39
CA SER A 57 -2.23 20.64 0.71
C SER A 57 -1.08 19.64 0.56
N THR A 58 -1.36 18.37 0.83
CA THR A 58 -0.39 17.28 0.59
C THR A 58 -0.09 17.06 -0.89
N ALA A 59 -0.86 17.66 -1.80
CA ALA A 59 -0.64 17.61 -3.24
C ALA A 59 0.26 18.74 -3.78
N ASP A 60 0.54 19.78 -2.98
CA ASP A 60 1.34 20.93 -3.38
C ASP A 60 2.78 20.82 -2.88
N LEU A 61 3.63 20.24 -3.72
CA LEU A 61 5.02 19.95 -3.36
C LEU A 61 5.86 21.22 -3.12
N ASP A 62 5.56 22.31 -3.82
CA ASP A 62 6.30 23.57 -3.67
C ASP A 62 5.93 24.27 -2.35
N ALA A 63 4.64 24.31 -2.04
CA ALA A 63 4.17 24.81 -0.75
C ALA A 63 4.62 23.94 0.44
N LEU A 64 4.67 22.61 0.27
CA LEU A 64 5.21 21.70 1.28
C LEU A 64 6.70 21.93 1.52
N GLU A 65 7.47 22.18 0.46
CA GLU A 65 8.90 22.50 0.58
C GLU A 65 9.12 23.83 1.34
N ALA A 66 8.35 24.85 1.02
CA ALA A 66 8.37 26.12 1.71
C ALA A 66 8.03 25.96 3.21
N LEU A 67 6.94 25.25 3.51
CA LEU A 67 6.51 24.93 4.87
C LEU A 67 7.60 24.17 5.64
N ALA A 68 8.17 23.12 5.06
CA ALA A 68 9.20 22.32 5.74
C ALA A 68 10.43 23.14 6.12
N LYS A 69 10.81 24.11 5.28
CA LYS A 69 11.90 25.06 5.56
C LYS A 69 11.50 26.06 6.66
N GLU A 70 10.31 26.63 6.59
CA GLU A 70 9.78 27.59 7.57
C GLU A 70 9.72 26.98 8.97
N VAL A 71 9.12 25.79 9.09
CA VAL A 71 8.99 25.10 10.37
C VAL A 71 10.28 24.42 10.81
N LYS A 72 11.34 24.49 10.02
CA LYS A 72 12.64 23.86 10.28
C LYS A 72 12.49 22.37 10.60
N ALA A 73 11.79 21.64 9.78
CA ALA A 73 11.55 20.23 9.98
C ALA A 73 12.86 19.43 9.95
N ASP A 74 13.16 18.68 11.01
CA ASP A 74 14.29 17.75 11.06
C ASP A 74 14.01 16.49 10.26
N GLY A 75 12.77 16.00 10.29
CA GLY A 75 12.29 14.84 9.56
C GLY A 75 10.90 15.05 8.97
N ILE A 76 10.52 14.22 8.00
CA ILE A 76 9.22 14.25 7.34
C ILE A 76 8.68 12.82 7.29
N MET A 77 7.42 12.63 7.67
CA MET A 77 6.75 11.34 7.64
C MET A 77 5.30 11.46 7.17
N THR A 78 4.68 10.33 6.93
CA THR A 78 3.26 10.22 6.62
C THR A 78 2.67 8.93 7.21
N GLY A 79 1.37 8.71 7.02
CA GLY A 79 0.71 7.43 7.27
C GLY A 79 0.89 6.44 6.12
N SER A 80 -0.12 5.60 5.87
CA SER A 80 -0.10 4.50 4.89
C SER A 80 -0.82 4.83 3.56
N SER A 81 -1.12 6.08 3.27
CA SER A 81 -1.68 6.47 1.97
C SER A 81 -0.58 6.46 0.90
N GLU A 82 -0.75 5.68 -0.17
CA GLU A 82 0.20 5.59 -1.28
C GLU A 82 0.56 6.98 -1.83
N PHE A 83 -0.46 7.81 -2.12
CA PHE A 83 -0.26 9.19 -2.56
C PHE A 83 0.61 10.00 -1.58
N SER A 84 0.30 9.91 -0.28
CA SER A 84 1.06 10.66 0.74
C SER A 84 2.50 10.14 0.89
N ILE A 85 2.73 8.85 0.68
CA ILE A 85 4.06 8.24 0.66
C ILE A 85 4.87 8.81 -0.50
N GLU A 86 4.33 8.83 -1.72
CA GLU A 86 4.99 9.38 -2.90
C GLU A 86 5.33 10.87 -2.75
N MET A 87 4.38 11.65 -2.25
CA MET A 87 4.61 13.08 -1.99
C MET A 87 5.67 13.32 -0.90
N THR A 88 5.66 12.50 0.16
CA THR A 88 6.67 12.58 1.23
C THR A 88 8.05 12.21 0.70
N MET A 89 8.15 11.15 -0.09
CA MET A 89 9.41 10.73 -0.72
C MET A 89 9.96 11.82 -1.66
N ALA A 90 9.10 12.41 -2.50
CA ALA A 90 9.49 13.50 -3.38
C ALA A 90 9.97 14.74 -2.60
N LEU A 91 9.29 15.09 -1.50
CA LEU A 91 9.66 16.20 -0.62
C LEU A 91 11.00 15.92 0.09
N CYS A 92 11.19 14.73 0.62
CA CYS A 92 12.45 14.31 1.24
C CYS A 92 13.62 14.39 0.26
N LYS A 93 13.41 13.95 -0.99
CA LYS A 93 14.42 14.05 -2.06
C LYS A 93 14.78 15.51 -2.35
N ARG A 94 13.80 16.42 -2.48
CA ARG A 94 14.06 17.86 -2.72
C ARG A 94 14.85 18.52 -1.57
N LEU A 95 14.57 18.11 -0.35
CA LEU A 95 15.20 18.67 0.85
C LEU A 95 16.46 17.93 1.29
N ASN A 96 16.90 16.93 0.54
CA ASN A 96 18.02 16.05 0.89
C ASN A 96 17.88 15.46 2.30
N LYS A 97 16.67 14.97 2.61
CA LYS A 97 16.34 14.32 3.87
C LYS A 97 16.16 12.81 3.67
N PRO A 98 16.50 12.01 4.69
CA PRO A 98 16.28 10.57 4.62
C PRO A 98 14.79 10.24 4.53
N PHE A 99 14.48 9.18 3.80
CA PHE A 99 13.17 8.52 3.79
C PHE A 99 13.36 7.02 3.95
N TYR A 100 12.32 6.27 4.34
CA TYR A 100 12.44 4.85 4.67
C TYR A 100 12.49 3.94 3.45
N CYS A 101 12.26 4.44 2.23
CA CYS A 101 12.44 3.68 1.00
C CYS A 101 12.93 4.58 -0.13
N THR A 102 13.52 3.96 -1.16
CA THR A 102 13.87 4.62 -2.43
C THR A 102 12.68 4.53 -3.40
N LYS A 103 12.74 5.31 -4.48
CA LYS A 103 11.72 5.25 -5.55
C LYS A 103 11.69 3.87 -6.22
N GLU A 104 12.85 3.27 -6.40
CA GLU A 104 13.00 1.94 -7.00
C GLU A 104 12.35 0.87 -6.11
N GLN A 105 12.60 0.90 -4.81
CA GLN A 105 11.95 -0.01 -3.84
C GLN A 105 10.43 0.18 -3.82
N TRP A 106 9.99 1.45 -3.84
CA TRP A 106 8.57 1.77 -3.92
C TRP A 106 7.91 1.21 -5.19
N ASP A 107 8.54 1.41 -6.36
CA ASP A 107 8.00 0.95 -7.65
C ASP A 107 7.92 -0.58 -7.73
N ILE A 108 8.88 -1.29 -7.12
CA ILE A 108 8.84 -2.74 -7.03
C ILE A 108 7.65 -3.18 -6.15
N CYS A 109 7.48 -2.57 -4.97
CA CYS A 109 6.47 -3.00 -4.01
C CYS A 109 5.05 -2.55 -4.34
N SER A 110 4.87 -1.39 -5.00
CA SER A 110 3.56 -0.82 -5.32
C SER A 110 2.97 -1.33 -6.64
N ASN A 111 3.81 -1.69 -7.60
CA ASN A 111 3.36 -2.25 -8.87
C ASN A 111 3.15 -3.76 -8.77
N LYS A 112 1.92 -4.23 -9.04
CA LYS A 112 1.53 -5.63 -8.90
C LYS A 112 2.37 -6.59 -9.74
N ASN A 113 2.75 -6.20 -10.96
CA ASN A 113 3.56 -7.05 -11.85
C ASN A 113 5.00 -7.14 -11.34
N ASN A 114 5.60 -6.01 -10.97
CA ASN A 114 6.96 -5.97 -10.42
C ASN A 114 7.05 -6.78 -9.12
N PHE A 115 6.05 -6.64 -8.24
CA PHE A 115 6.00 -7.38 -6.98
C PHE A 115 5.84 -8.89 -7.20
N LYS A 116 5.00 -9.32 -8.14
CA LYS A 116 4.87 -10.74 -8.49
C LYS A 116 6.16 -11.31 -9.08
N GLU A 117 6.85 -10.54 -9.91
CA GLU A 117 8.14 -10.97 -10.45
C GLU A 117 9.19 -11.13 -9.36
N LEU A 118 9.23 -10.21 -8.40
CA LEU A 118 10.05 -10.34 -7.21
C LEU A 118 9.68 -11.62 -6.42
N CYS A 119 8.39 -11.88 -6.22
CA CYS A 119 7.92 -13.12 -5.58
C CYS A 119 8.40 -14.38 -6.31
N ARG A 120 8.27 -14.42 -7.64
CA ARG A 120 8.70 -15.58 -8.46
C ARG A 120 10.19 -15.82 -8.33
N THR A 121 11.00 -14.75 -8.40
CA THR A 121 12.46 -14.80 -8.26
C THR A 121 12.90 -15.41 -6.94
N HIS A 122 12.13 -15.20 -5.88
CA HIS A 122 12.42 -15.72 -4.54
C HIS A 122 11.58 -16.95 -4.16
N HIS A 123 10.94 -17.59 -5.15
CA HIS A 123 10.11 -18.78 -4.93
C HIS A 123 8.98 -18.58 -3.88
N VAL A 124 8.49 -17.34 -3.76
CA VAL A 124 7.28 -17.03 -3.03
C VAL A 124 6.09 -17.31 -3.96
N PRO A 125 5.14 -18.15 -3.55
CA PRO A 125 4.01 -18.52 -4.40
C PRO A 125 3.18 -17.31 -4.81
N VAL A 126 2.80 -17.26 -6.09
CA VAL A 126 1.84 -16.31 -6.66
C VAL A 126 0.68 -17.05 -7.31
N VAL A 127 -0.47 -16.42 -7.39
CA VAL A 127 -1.61 -17.00 -8.12
C VAL A 127 -1.30 -17.10 -9.61
N HIS A 128 -1.88 -18.10 -10.27
CA HIS A 128 -1.75 -18.29 -11.70
C HIS A 128 -2.37 -17.10 -12.45
N GLU A 129 -1.64 -16.57 -13.42
CA GLU A 129 -2.02 -15.45 -14.26
C GLU A 129 -2.30 -15.94 -15.67
N PHE A 130 -3.39 -15.49 -16.24
CA PHE A 130 -3.79 -15.79 -17.62
C PHE A 130 -3.44 -14.61 -18.52
N HIS A 131 -3.07 -14.91 -19.76
CA HIS A 131 -2.88 -13.94 -20.81
C HIS A 131 -3.91 -14.19 -21.91
N VAL A 132 -4.54 -13.12 -22.37
CA VAL A 132 -5.48 -13.14 -23.48
C VAL A 132 -4.96 -12.29 -24.62
N GLU A 133 -5.29 -12.66 -25.84
CA GLU A 133 -4.93 -11.89 -27.02
C GLU A 133 -6.17 -11.13 -27.52
N GLU A 134 -6.00 -9.82 -27.77
CA GLU A 134 -6.99 -9.01 -28.46
C GLU A 134 -6.79 -9.20 -29.97
N THR A 135 -7.82 -9.69 -30.66
CA THR A 135 -7.83 -9.93 -32.11
C THR A 135 -8.89 -9.06 -32.80
N ASP A 136 -8.89 -9.01 -34.12
CA ASP A 136 -9.93 -8.29 -34.88
C ASP A 136 -11.33 -8.90 -34.66
N GLU A 137 -11.41 -10.17 -34.22
CA GLU A 137 -12.65 -10.89 -33.94
C GLU A 137 -13.11 -10.77 -32.48
N GLY A 138 -12.27 -10.18 -31.60
CA GLY A 138 -12.51 -10.02 -30.18
C GLY A 138 -11.37 -10.54 -29.33
N ILE A 139 -11.66 -10.86 -28.06
CA ILE A 139 -10.68 -11.37 -27.11
C ILE A 139 -10.71 -12.91 -27.13
N ASP A 140 -9.55 -13.54 -27.34
CA ASP A 140 -9.43 -15.00 -27.22
C ASP A 140 -9.45 -15.45 -25.75
N CYS A 141 -10.55 -16.04 -25.32
CA CYS A 141 -10.78 -16.53 -23.97
C CYS A 141 -10.45 -18.03 -23.78
N SER A 142 -9.95 -18.71 -24.81
CA SER A 142 -9.79 -20.17 -24.83
C SER A 142 -8.84 -20.72 -23.75
N SER A 143 -7.90 -19.90 -23.28
CA SER A 143 -6.95 -20.24 -22.22
C SER A 143 -7.52 -20.08 -20.79
N LEU A 144 -8.68 -19.45 -20.63
CA LEU A 144 -9.23 -19.11 -19.31
C LEU A 144 -9.85 -20.33 -18.62
N ILE A 145 -9.54 -20.48 -17.33
CA ILE A 145 -10.16 -21.48 -16.45
C ILE A 145 -10.93 -20.74 -15.36
N TYR A 146 -12.23 -20.74 -15.47
CA TYR A 146 -13.12 -20.03 -14.54
C TYR A 146 -13.27 -20.76 -13.19
N PRO A 147 -13.50 -20.02 -12.06
CA PRO A 147 -13.65 -18.56 -12.00
C PRO A 147 -12.31 -17.82 -12.06
N VAL A 148 -12.32 -16.67 -12.74
CA VAL A 148 -11.18 -15.76 -12.80
C VAL A 148 -11.50 -14.43 -12.12
N ILE A 149 -10.46 -13.74 -11.62
CA ILE A 149 -10.55 -12.35 -11.16
C ILE A 149 -9.83 -11.44 -12.16
N VAL A 150 -10.53 -10.38 -12.56
CA VAL A 150 -10.04 -9.36 -13.49
C VAL A 150 -9.85 -8.07 -12.75
N LYS A 151 -8.70 -7.41 -12.92
CA LYS A 151 -8.36 -6.18 -12.19
C LYS A 151 -7.41 -5.28 -12.98
N PRO A 152 -7.50 -3.94 -12.83
CA PRO A 152 -6.52 -3.03 -13.43
C PRO A 152 -5.14 -3.24 -12.78
N VAL A 153 -4.07 -3.16 -13.58
CA VAL A 153 -2.66 -3.29 -13.11
C VAL A 153 -2.32 -2.21 -12.10
N ASP A 154 -2.68 -0.98 -12.40
CA ASP A 154 -2.29 0.26 -11.72
C ASP A 154 -3.46 0.96 -11.03
N GLY A 155 -4.58 0.24 -10.84
CA GLY A 155 -5.71 0.72 -10.06
C GLY A 155 -5.53 0.56 -8.55
N SER A 156 -6.05 1.50 -7.77
CA SER A 156 -6.10 1.46 -6.31
C SER A 156 -7.54 1.42 -5.79
N GLY A 157 -7.70 1.08 -4.49
CA GLY A 157 -9.01 1.13 -3.82
C GLY A 157 -10.06 0.12 -4.30
N GLY A 158 -9.68 -0.90 -5.07
CA GLY A 158 -10.59 -1.95 -5.52
C GLY A 158 -11.48 -1.58 -6.71
N GLY A 159 -11.31 -0.39 -7.31
CA GLY A 159 -12.03 0.01 -8.52
C GLY A 159 -11.67 -0.88 -9.72
N GLY A 160 -12.67 -1.24 -10.55
CA GLY A 160 -12.47 -2.05 -11.75
C GLY A 160 -12.23 -3.55 -11.51
N ILE A 161 -12.25 -4.03 -10.25
CA ILE A 161 -12.10 -5.46 -9.95
C ILE A 161 -13.43 -6.19 -10.15
N SER A 162 -13.37 -7.36 -10.79
CA SER A 162 -14.54 -8.24 -10.97
C SER A 162 -14.12 -9.71 -10.87
N VAL A 163 -15.00 -10.57 -10.32
CA VAL A 163 -14.88 -12.03 -10.42
C VAL A 163 -15.83 -12.49 -11.50
N CYS A 164 -15.32 -13.32 -12.41
CA CYS A 164 -16.05 -13.82 -13.58
C CYS A 164 -16.13 -15.32 -13.51
N ASN A 165 -17.35 -15.87 -13.64
CA ASN A 165 -17.62 -17.29 -13.63
C ASN A 165 -17.73 -17.87 -15.04
N ASP A 166 -17.81 -17.03 -16.04
CA ASP A 166 -17.97 -17.39 -17.45
C ASP A 166 -17.40 -16.30 -18.36
N GLU A 167 -17.41 -16.58 -19.66
CA GLU A 167 -16.85 -15.71 -20.70
C GLU A 167 -17.63 -14.40 -20.86
N GLU A 168 -18.95 -14.42 -20.76
CA GLU A 168 -19.78 -13.21 -20.89
C GLU A 168 -19.46 -12.21 -19.79
N ALA A 169 -19.41 -12.68 -18.54
CA ALA A 169 -19.01 -11.87 -17.40
C ALA A 169 -17.57 -11.37 -17.54
N PHE A 170 -16.66 -12.20 -18.07
CA PHE A 170 -15.26 -11.83 -18.29
C PHE A 170 -15.13 -10.69 -19.30
N LEU A 171 -15.76 -10.75 -20.45
CA LEU A 171 -15.66 -9.73 -21.51
C LEU A 171 -16.10 -8.35 -20.98
N ALA A 172 -17.23 -8.30 -20.26
CA ALA A 172 -17.73 -7.07 -19.64
C ALA A 172 -16.76 -6.54 -18.55
N ALA A 173 -16.18 -7.45 -17.75
CA ALA A 173 -15.24 -7.12 -16.70
C ALA A 173 -13.88 -6.63 -17.24
N TYR A 174 -13.42 -7.19 -18.35
CA TYR A 174 -12.17 -6.81 -19.00
C TYR A 174 -12.20 -5.35 -19.47
N GLU A 175 -13.24 -4.97 -20.22
CA GLU A 175 -13.41 -3.59 -20.65
C GLU A 175 -13.55 -2.61 -19.49
N ARG A 176 -14.29 -3.02 -18.46
CA ARG A 176 -14.40 -2.23 -17.23
C ARG A 176 -13.04 -2.05 -16.56
N ALA A 177 -12.26 -3.12 -16.35
CA ALA A 177 -10.94 -3.04 -15.73
C ALA A 177 -9.98 -2.15 -16.54
N LYS A 178 -10.02 -2.29 -17.88
CA LYS A 178 -9.24 -1.46 -18.82
C LYS A 178 -9.56 0.03 -18.67
N SER A 179 -10.84 0.39 -18.48
CA SER A 179 -11.25 1.79 -18.27
C SER A 179 -10.83 2.38 -16.93
N TYR A 180 -10.56 1.55 -15.92
CA TYR A 180 -10.06 1.97 -14.61
C TYR A 180 -8.53 2.02 -14.52
N SER A 181 -7.83 1.47 -15.51
CA SER A 181 -6.37 1.49 -15.58
C SER A 181 -5.88 2.72 -16.36
N PRO A 182 -5.10 3.63 -15.77
CA PRO A 182 -4.45 4.71 -16.49
C PRO A 182 -3.61 4.26 -17.69
N THR A 183 -3.00 3.06 -17.61
CA THR A 183 -2.23 2.47 -18.72
C THR A 183 -3.07 1.59 -19.64
N GLY A 184 -4.35 1.35 -19.33
CA GLY A 184 -5.20 0.41 -20.04
C GLY A 184 -4.83 -1.06 -19.83
N SER A 185 -3.96 -1.36 -18.86
CA SER A 185 -3.44 -2.70 -18.60
C SER A 185 -4.28 -3.45 -17.59
N VAL A 186 -4.55 -4.73 -17.85
CA VAL A 186 -5.41 -5.61 -17.04
C VAL A 186 -4.63 -6.84 -16.60
N ILE A 187 -4.87 -7.27 -15.37
CA ILE A 187 -4.41 -8.56 -14.82
C ILE A 187 -5.61 -9.50 -14.74
N ILE A 188 -5.42 -10.73 -15.21
CA ILE A 188 -6.40 -11.82 -15.13
C ILE A 188 -5.76 -12.95 -14.34
N GLU A 189 -6.39 -13.35 -13.24
CA GLU A 189 -5.84 -14.39 -12.35
C GLU A 189 -6.90 -15.42 -12.00
N THR A 190 -6.46 -16.61 -11.61
CA THR A 190 -7.33 -17.56 -10.94
C THR A 190 -7.98 -16.91 -9.73
N TYR A 191 -9.30 -16.98 -9.62
CA TYR A 191 -9.98 -16.56 -8.40
C TYR A 191 -9.86 -17.64 -7.33
N VAL A 192 -9.14 -17.31 -6.25
CA VAL A 192 -8.91 -18.22 -5.13
C VAL A 192 -9.87 -17.90 -3.99
N ILE A 193 -10.65 -18.92 -3.58
CA ILE A 193 -11.46 -18.84 -2.36
C ILE A 193 -10.61 -19.34 -1.20
N SER A 194 -10.26 -18.45 -0.30
CA SER A 194 -9.36 -18.74 0.82
C SER A 194 -9.64 -17.84 2.02
N ASP A 195 -9.06 -18.19 3.16
CA ASP A 195 -8.94 -17.26 4.28
C ASP A 195 -8.10 -16.05 3.85
N GLU A 196 -8.50 -14.87 4.29
CA GLU A 196 -7.68 -13.67 4.10
C GLU A 196 -6.79 -13.44 5.31
N ILE A 197 -5.53 -13.19 5.05
CA ILE A 197 -4.51 -12.89 6.07
C ILE A 197 -3.81 -11.58 5.74
N GLY A 198 -3.34 -10.88 6.76
CA GLY A 198 -2.40 -9.78 6.63
C GLY A 198 -1.09 -10.12 7.31
N ILE A 199 0.01 -9.81 6.66
CA ILE A 199 1.35 -10.06 7.16
C ILE A 199 2.12 -8.75 7.15
N SER A 200 2.77 -8.43 8.26
CA SER A 200 3.54 -7.19 8.42
C SER A 200 5.01 -7.52 8.67
N TYR A 201 5.87 -6.85 7.93
CA TYR A 201 7.31 -6.89 8.12
C TYR A 201 7.84 -5.51 8.49
N ALA A 202 8.85 -5.45 9.33
CA ALA A 202 9.69 -4.29 9.52
C ALA A 202 11.05 -4.58 8.89
N ILE A 203 11.56 -3.65 8.08
CA ILE A 203 12.90 -3.71 7.51
C ILE A 203 13.76 -2.69 8.23
N GLN A 204 14.89 -3.10 8.78
CA GLN A 204 15.83 -2.25 9.45
C GLN A 204 17.26 -2.63 9.06
N ASN A 205 18.00 -1.67 8.53
CA ASN A 205 19.40 -1.88 8.09
C ASN A 205 19.53 -3.06 7.10
N GLY A 206 18.61 -3.18 6.15
CA GLY A 206 18.57 -4.26 5.16
C GLY A 206 18.20 -5.63 5.73
N LYS A 207 17.66 -5.72 6.96
CA LYS A 207 17.18 -6.95 7.58
C LYS A 207 15.68 -6.92 7.77
N GLY A 208 15.01 -8.01 7.36
CA GLY A 208 13.57 -8.19 7.45
C GLY A 208 13.14 -8.93 8.72
N TYR A 209 12.12 -8.42 9.39
CA TYR A 209 11.57 -9.01 10.63
C TYR A 209 10.05 -9.15 10.48
N LEU A 210 9.54 -10.36 10.61
CA LEU A 210 8.09 -10.60 10.75
C LEU A 210 7.61 -9.98 12.06
N THR A 211 6.76 -8.96 11.98
CA THR A 211 6.29 -8.23 13.16
C THR A 211 4.89 -8.61 13.59
N ALA A 212 4.03 -8.94 12.63
CA ALA A 212 2.67 -9.36 12.91
C ALA A 212 2.09 -10.19 11.76
N MET A 213 1.17 -11.11 12.11
CA MET A 213 0.31 -11.80 11.16
C MET A 213 -1.08 -11.91 11.76
N HIS A 214 -2.10 -11.62 10.99
CA HIS A 214 -3.49 -11.63 11.45
C HIS A 214 -4.42 -12.29 10.42
N ASP A 215 -5.51 -12.87 10.92
CA ASP A 215 -6.64 -13.26 10.10
C ASP A 215 -7.53 -12.05 9.87
N ARG A 216 -8.00 -11.89 8.64
CA ARG A 216 -8.83 -10.78 8.20
C ARG A 216 -10.24 -11.30 7.91
N TYR A 217 -11.19 -10.88 8.72
CA TYR A 217 -12.60 -11.22 8.55
C TYR A 217 -13.31 -10.11 7.79
N LEU A 218 -13.92 -10.46 6.68
CA LEU A 218 -14.58 -9.51 5.79
C LEU A 218 -16.06 -9.44 6.07
N ARG A 219 -16.65 -8.28 5.78
CA ARG A 219 -18.09 -8.14 5.67
C ARG A 219 -18.53 -8.83 4.38
N GLU A 220 -19.58 -9.66 4.45
CA GLU A 220 -20.30 -10.09 3.25
C GLU A 220 -20.76 -8.85 2.50
N SER A 221 -20.39 -8.72 1.24
CA SER A 221 -20.75 -7.57 0.43
C SER A 221 -21.76 -7.97 -0.63
N ASP A 222 -22.79 -7.19 -0.82
CA ASP A 222 -23.80 -7.31 -1.85
C ASP A 222 -23.20 -7.00 -3.25
N GLY A 223 -22.20 -7.78 -3.68
CA GLY A 223 -21.58 -7.67 -5.00
C GLY A 223 -20.51 -6.57 -5.16
N ASN A 224 -20.15 -5.84 -4.11
CA ASN A 224 -19.11 -4.81 -4.17
C ASN A 224 -17.75 -5.36 -3.70
N PHE A 225 -16.71 -5.28 -4.55
CA PHE A 225 -15.36 -5.81 -4.24
C PHE A 225 -14.58 -5.00 -3.20
N MET A 226 -15.12 -3.89 -2.70
CA MET A 226 -14.50 -3.18 -1.58
C MET A 226 -14.72 -4.00 -0.29
N LYS A 227 -13.84 -4.96 -0.08
CA LYS A 227 -13.85 -5.85 1.08
C LYS A 227 -13.36 -5.12 2.32
N LEU A 228 -14.26 -4.39 2.99
CA LEU A 228 -13.96 -3.78 4.28
C LEU A 228 -13.86 -4.85 5.37
N PRO A 229 -12.78 -4.88 6.14
CA PRO A 229 -12.65 -5.83 7.24
C PRO A 229 -13.62 -5.47 8.38
N LEU A 230 -14.27 -6.49 8.92
CA LEU A 230 -15.03 -6.41 10.17
C LEU A 230 -14.10 -6.58 11.38
N ALA A 231 -13.10 -7.45 11.26
CA ALA A 231 -12.17 -7.73 12.33
C ALA A 231 -10.81 -8.18 11.81
N TYR A 232 -9.79 -7.90 12.61
CA TYR A 232 -8.46 -8.49 12.53
C TYR A 232 -8.21 -9.27 13.81
N ILE A 233 -7.83 -10.56 13.68
CA ILE A 233 -7.54 -11.41 14.83
C ILE A 233 -6.05 -11.75 14.82
N TYR A 234 -5.37 -11.40 15.91
CA TYR A 234 -3.94 -11.64 16.14
C TYR A 234 -3.75 -12.65 17.29
N PRO A 235 -2.78 -13.55 17.19
CA PRO A 235 -2.04 -13.91 15.97
C PRO A 235 -2.94 -14.66 14.98
N SER A 236 -2.56 -14.72 13.70
CA SER A 236 -3.23 -15.56 12.71
C SER A 236 -3.16 -17.04 13.11
N LYS A 237 -4.24 -17.77 12.84
CA LYS A 237 -4.27 -19.24 12.96
C LYS A 237 -3.27 -19.94 12.03
N HIS A 238 -2.80 -19.25 10.98
CA HIS A 238 -1.83 -19.75 10.00
C HIS A 238 -0.39 -19.36 10.32
N LEU A 239 -0.12 -18.65 11.43
CA LEU A 239 1.20 -18.10 11.75
C LEU A 239 2.30 -19.17 11.78
N GLN A 240 2.09 -20.29 12.47
CA GLN A 240 3.09 -21.35 12.57
C GLN A 240 3.42 -21.94 11.20
N PHE A 241 2.40 -22.30 10.42
CA PHE A 241 2.57 -22.84 9.07
C PHE A 241 3.34 -21.86 8.17
N TYR A 242 3.00 -20.57 8.24
CA TYR A 242 3.68 -19.53 7.48
C TYR A 242 5.15 -19.40 7.86
N GLN A 243 5.45 -19.38 9.15
CA GLN A 243 6.83 -19.31 9.65
C GLN A 243 7.70 -20.48 9.19
N GLU A 244 7.13 -21.68 9.18
CA GLU A 244 7.84 -22.89 8.79
C GLU A 244 8.05 -23.04 7.28
N THR A 245 7.15 -22.46 6.46
CA THR A 245 7.13 -22.74 5.01
C THR A 245 7.47 -21.55 4.12
N GLN A 246 7.15 -20.32 4.50
CA GLN A 246 7.24 -19.15 3.63
C GLN A 246 8.07 -18.00 4.19
N ASN A 247 8.10 -17.82 5.51
CA ASN A 247 8.69 -16.63 6.13
C ASN A 247 10.13 -16.35 5.66
N GLN A 248 10.96 -17.39 5.59
CA GLN A 248 12.36 -17.23 5.21
C GLN A 248 12.49 -16.68 3.78
N LYS A 249 11.70 -17.19 2.83
CA LYS A 249 11.70 -16.75 1.43
C LYS A 249 11.27 -15.28 1.32
N VAL A 250 10.25 -14.89 2.09
CA VAL A 250 9.74 -13.51 2.08
C VAL A 250 10.73 -12.55 2.74
N VAL A 251 11.43 -12.96 3.80
CA VAL A 251 12.52 -12.19 4.39
C VAL A 251 13.63 -11.97 3.36
N GLU A 252 14.13 -13.03 2.74
CA GLU A 252 15.17 -12.96 1.70
C GLU A 252 14.75 -12.08 0.52
N MET A 253 13.47 -12.19 0.11
CA MET A 253 12.88 -11.36 -0.92
C MET A 253 12.96 -9.87 -0.59
N PHE A 254 12.53 -9.46 0.61
CA PHE A 254 12.61 -8.06 1.01
C PHE A 254 14.05 -7.58 1.26
N GLU A 255 14.92 -8.42 1.82
CA GLU A 255 16.33 -8.09 2.01
C GLU A 255 17.07 -7.89 0.67
N SER A 256 16.62 -8.55 -0.42
CA SER A 256 17.25 -8.44 -1.74
C SER A 256 17.06 -7.07 -2.41
N ILE A 257 16.06 -6.33 -1.99
CA ILE A 257 15.79 -4.98 -2.53
C ILE A 257 16.29 -3.85 -1.60
N GLY A 258 16.87 -4.19 -0.45
CA GLY A 258 17.56 -3.27 0.48
C GLY A 258 16.71 -2.81 1.63
#